data_e541182fd00453b26cda2bdf35081438
#
_entry.id   e541182fd00453b26cda2bdf35081438
#
_cell.length_a   1.000
_cell.length_b   1.000
_cell.length_c   1.000
_cell.angle_alpha   90.00
_cell.angle_beta   90.00
_cell.angle_gamma   90.00
#
_symmetry.space_group_name_H-M   'P 1'
#
loop_
_entity.id
_entity.type
_entity.pdbx_description
1 polymer ?
#
loop_
_entity_poly.entity_id
_entity_poly.type
_entity_poly.pdbx_seq_one_letter_code
_entity_poly.pdbx_strand_id
1 'polypeptide(L)'
;CIHNGFGLHTFKEELTGPEYAGRFIKQVMDLGIEYKLHTMVMDISSDKIVTAMNREEGLFEIQAGAVILAMGCRERSRGALNIPGYRPAGIYSAGTAQRLVNMEGYMPGREVVILGSGDIGLIMARRMTLEGAKVKVVAELMPYSGGLKRNIVQCLNDYDIPLKLSHTVVDIKGKERVEGITLAEVDGKG
;
A
#
# COMPACT_ATOMS: atom_id res chain seq x y z
N CYS A 1 7.86 2.09 3.74
CA CYS A 1 6.97 3.23 3.89
C CYS A 1 7.74 4.53 3.70
N ILE A 2 7.22 5.44 2.90
CA ILE A 2 7.88 6.69 2.48
C ILE A 2 7.35 7.92 3.23
N HIS A 3 6.77 7.72 4.38
CA HIS A 3 6.37 8.83 5.23
C HIS A 3 7.53 9.38 6.03
N ASN A 4 7.51 10.66 6.25
CA ASN A 4 8.26 11.34 7.30
C ASN A 4 7.38 11.43 8.56
N GLY A 5 7.98 11.79 9.69
CA GLY A 5 7.30 11.97 10.95
C GLY A 5 7.23 10.72 11.82
N PHE A 6 7.96 9.67 11.45
CA PHE A 6 8.19 8.54 12.35
C PHE A 6 9.14 8.93 13.48
N GLY A 7 8.95 8.33 14.63
CA GLY A 7 9.89 8.48 15.75
C GLY A 7 9.66 9.68 16.66
N LEU A 8 8.76 10.62 16.35
CA LEU A 8 8.51 11.80 17.20
C LEU A 8 8.13 11.42 18.63
N HIS A 9 7.35 10.38 18.83
CA HIS A 9 6.98 9.91 20.16
C HIS A 9 8.07 9.07 20.82
N THR A 10 8.77 8.23 20.06
CA THR A 10 9.72 7.25 20.58
C THR A 10 11.12 7.83 20.71
N PHE A 11 11.60 8.52 19.68
CA PHE A 11 12.97 9.02 19.61
C PHE A 11 13.08 10.54 19.75
N LYS A 12 11.94 11.27 19.79
CA LYS A 12 11.86 12.73 19.78
C LYS A 12 12.48 13.38 18.54
N GLU A 13 12.60 12.62 17.47
CA GLU A 13 13.14 13.03 16.17
C GLU A 13 12.19 12.66 15.05
N GLU A 14 12.16 13.47 14.01
CA GLU A 14 11.44 13.15 12.78
C GLU A 14 12.32 12.29 11.89
N LEU A 15 11.88 11.07 11.63
CA LEU A 15 12.61 10.07 10.87
C LEU A 15 11.83 9.64 9.63
N THR A 16 12.54 9.23 8.60
CA THR A 16 11.96 8.47 7.50
C THR A 16 11.65 7.04 7.96
N GLY A 17 10.82 6.31 7.20
CA GLY A 17 10.52 4.90 7.49
C GLY A 17 11.77 4.02 7.62
N PRO A 18 12.72 4.07 6.67
CA PRO A 18 13.97 3.31 6.76
C PRO A 18 14.84 3.65 7.98
N GLU A 19 14.97 4.92 8.32
CA GLU A 19 15.72 5.36 9.50
C GLU A 19 15.06 4.84 10.79
N TYR A 20 13.75 4.97 10.90
CA TYR A 20 12.99 4.46 12.03
C TYR A 20 13.15 2.94 12.17
N ALA A 21 12.97 2.18 11.08
CA ALA A 21 13.20 0.74 11.08
C ALA A 21 14.64 0.37 11.43
N GLY A 22 15.63 1.10 10.92
CA GLY A 22 17.05 0.88 11.19
C GLY A 22 17.41 0.99 12.67
N ARG A 23 16.76 1.90 13.40
CA ARG A 23 16.98 2.03 14.86
C ARG A 23 16.48 0.81 15.63
N PHE A 24 15.33 0.25 15.24
CA PHE A 24 14.82 -0.98 15.86
C PHE A 24 15.61 -2.22 15.45
N ILE A 25 16.03 -2.30 14.18
CA ILE A 25 16.91 -3.38 13.71
C ILE A 25 18.21 -3.41 14.56
N LYS A 26 18.80 -2.25 14.79
CA LYS A 26 19.97 -2.17 15.66
C LYS A 26 19.69 -2.67 17.08
N GLN A 27 18.55 -2.32 17.67
CA GLN A 27 18.16 -2.82 18.99
C GLN A 27 17.97 -4.35 19.00
N VAL A 28 17.37 -4.92 17.96
CA VAL A 28 17.23 -6.38 17.81
C VAL A 28 18.61 -7.05 17.82
N MET A 29 19.57 -6.50 17.06
CA MET A 29 20.94 -7.00 17.02
C MET A 29 21.67 -6.86 18.36
N ASP A 30 21.58 -5.68 18.98
CA ASP A 30 22.22 -5.38 20.26
C ASP A 30 21.70 -6.28 21.40
N LEU A 31 20.44 -6.68 21.34
CA LEU A 31 19.79 -7.59 22.30
C LEU A 31 20.02 -9.07 21.99
N GLY A 32 20.68 -9.40 20.89
CA GLY A 32 20.93 -10.77 20.49
C GLY A 32 19.65 -11.55 20.14
N ILE A 33 18.58 -10.86 19.70
CA ILE A 33 17.33 -11.51 19.30
C ILE A 33 17.57 -12.26 17.99
N GLU A 34 17.23 -13.55 17.97
CA GLU A 34 17.29 -14.36 16.75
C GLU A 34 16.32 -13.84 15.70
N TYR A 35 16.77 -13.73 14.47
CA TYR A 35 15.94 -13.34 13.32
C TYR A 35 16.33 -14.18 12.10
N LYS A 36 15.35 -14.46 11.24
CA LYS A 36 15.53 -15.24 10.01
C LYS A 36 15.09 -14.37 8.83
N LEU A 37 16.06 -13.96 8.02
CA LEU A 37 15.80 -13.25 6.75
C LEU A 37 15.46 -14.24 5.65
N HIS A 38 14.82 -13.75 4.56
CA HIS A 38 14.43 -14.56 3.41
C HIS A 38 13.64 -15.83 3.77
N THR A 39 12.87 -15.74 4.86
CA THR A 39 12.09 -16.84 5.41
C THR A 39 10.61 -16.57 5.25
N MET A 40 9.88 -17.52 4.68
CA MET A 40 8.43 -17.46 4.49
C MET A 40 7.74 -18.29 5.57
N VAL A 41 6.81 -17.69 6.29
CA VAL A 41 5.88 -18.43 7.15
C VAL A 41 4.78 -19.01 6.27
N MET A 42 4.62 -20.31 6.31
CA MET A 42 3.65 -21.07 5.51
C MET A 42 2.35 -21.31 6.25
N ASP A 43 2.44 -21.59 7.57
CA ASP A 43 1.29 -21.89 8.41
C ASP A 43 1.57 -21.52 9.87
N ILE A 44 0.49 -21.29 10.61
CA ILE A 44 0.50 -21.12 12.07
C ILE A 44 -0.66 -21.93 12.63
N SER A 45 -0.36 -23.02 13.33
CA SER A 45 -1.37 -23.89 13.90
C SER A 45 -2.02 -23.29 15.16
N SER A 46 -3.16 -23.87 15.58
CA SER A 46 -3.82 -23.54 16.86
C SER A 46 -2.92 -23.76 18.08
N ASP A 47 -1.99 -24.71 17.98
CA ASP A 47 -1.03 -25.05 19.04
C ASP A 47 0.21 -24.13 19.02
N LYS A 48 0.18 -23.09 18.20
CA LYS A 48 1.25 -22.12 18.02
C LYS A 48 2.54 -22.73 17.46
N ILE A 49 2.40 -23.74 16.60
CA ILE A 49 3.51 -24.23 15.78
C ILE A 49 3.55 -23.37 14.53
N VAL A 50 4.66 -22.69 14.32
CA VAL A 50 4.92 -21.87 13.13
C VAL A 50 5.71 -22.69 12.14
N THR A 51 5.11 -23.05 11.01
CA THR A 51 5.79 -23.73 9.91
C THR A 51 6.37 -22.68 8.98
N ALA A 52 7.66 -22.73 8.77
CA ALA A 52 8.37 -21.76 7.94
C ALA A 52 9.33 -22.45 6.96
N MET A 53 9.73 -21.71 5.93
CA MET A 53 10.62 -22.22 4.89
C MET A 53 11.62 -21.16 4.46
N ASN A 54 12.86 -21.54 4.27
CA ASN A 54 13.90 -20.75 3.62
C ASN A 54 14.80 -21.63 2.76
N ARG A 55 15.76 -21.01 2.07
CA ARG A 55 16.65 -21.73 1.16
C ARG A 55 17.70 -22.57 1.88
N GLU A 56 18.09 -22.17 3.09
CA GLU A 56 19.21 -22.74 3.83
C GLU A 56 18.76 -23.95 4.66
N GLU A 57 17.63 -23.81 5.37
CA GLU A 57 17.11 -24.80 6.32
C GLU A 57 16.02 -25.70 5.69
N GLY A 58 15.48 -25.31 4.52
CA GLY A 58 14.31 -25.97 3.95
C GLY A 58 13.04 -25.65 4.73
N LEU A 59 12.17 -26.65 4.91
CA LEU A 59 10.96 -26.56 5.73
C LEU A 59 11.30 -26.90 7.18
N PHE A 60 10.89 -26.05 8.12
CA PHE A 60 11.11 -26.27 9.55
C PHE A 60 9.93 -25.75 10.36
N GLU A 61 9.85 -26.20 11.62
CA GLU A 61 8.81 -25.80 12.55
C GLU A 61 9.41 -25.13 13.80
N ILE A 62 8.70 -24.17 14.34
CA ILE A 62 9.05 -23.48 15.57
C ILE A 62 7.86 -23.57 16.51
N GLN A 63 8.04 -24.21 17.68
CA GLN A 63 7.06 -24.16 18.75
C GLN A 63 7.17 -22.82 19.48
N ALA A 64 6.12 -22.03 19.42
CA ALA A 64 6.09 -20.69 20.04
C ALA A 64 5.23 -20.67 21.32
N GLY A 65 5.64 -19.87 22.29
CA GLY A 65 4.80 -19.54 23.45
C GLY A 65 3.70 -18.52 23.09
N ALA A 66 4.04 -17.57 22.25
CA ALA A 66 3.13 -16.56 21.68
C ALA A 66 3.58 -16.18 20.27
N VAL A 67 2.64 -15.77 19.42
CA VAL A 67 2.93 -15.32 18.07
C VAL A 67 2.38 -13.91 17.90
N ILE A 68 3.22 -12.98 17.44
CA ILE A 68 2.83 -11.62 17.11
C ILE A 68 2.83 -11.47 15.59
N LEU A 69 1.68 -11.15 15.00
CA LEU A 69 1.55 -10.88 13.58
C LEU A 69 1.91 -9.42 13.28
N ALA A 70 3.05 -9.20 12.65
CA ALA A 70 3.55 -7.88 12.27
C ALA A 70 3.87 -7.81 10.77
N MET A 71 3.05 -8.45 9.95
CA MET A 71 3.26 -8.68 8.51
C MET A 71 2.75 -7.54 7.62
N GLY A 72 2.27 -6.45 8.20
CA GLY A 72 1.68 -5.34 7.47
C GLY A 72 0.31 -5.68 6.87
N CYS A 73 -0.08 -4.88 5.90
CA CYS A 73 -1.37 -5.00 5.22
C CYS A 73 -1.16 -4.83 3.71
N ARG A 74 -2.05 -5.41 2.94
CA ARG A 74 -2.09 -5.24 1.50
C ARG A 74 -3.45 -4.70 1.09
N GLU A 75 -3.47 -3.73 0.21
CA GLU A 75 -4.69 -3.24 -0.43
C GLU A 75 -5.32 -4.31 -1.32
N ARG A 76 -6.63 -4.21 -1.51
CA ARG A 76 -7.37 -5.15 -2.36
C ARG A 76 -6.94 -5.01 -3.81
N SER A 77 -6.67 -6.13 -4.46
CA SER A 77 -6.42 -6.18 -5.89
C SER A 77 -7.70 -5.92 -6.69
N ARG A 78 -7.54 -5.59 -7.98
CA ARG A 78 -8.68 -5.46 -8.90
C ARG A 78 -9.61 -6.67 -8.89
N GLY A 79 -9.05 -7.89 -8.84
CA GLY A 79 -9.84 -9.11 -8.81
C GLY A 79 -10.67 -9.24 -7.54
N ALA A 80 -10.13 -8.86 -6.39
CA ALA A 80 -10.86 -8.87 -5.12
C ALA A 80 -11.94 -7.78 -5.04
N LEU A 81 -11.83 -6.72 -5.83
CA LEU A 81 -12.84 -5.66 -5.94
C LEU A 81 -13.91 -5.95 -7.00
N ASN A 82 -13.76 -7.03 -7.78
CA ASN A 82 -14.67 -7.41 -8.86
C ASN A 82 -14.95 -6.27 -9.87
N ILE A 83 -13.96 -5.43 -10.15
CA ILE A 83 -14.11 -4.31 -11.08
C ILE A 83 -14.31 -4.86 -12.50
N PRO A 84 -15.42 -4.52 -13.18
CA PRO A 84 -15.71 -4.97 -14.53
C PRO A 84 -14.75 -4.37 -15.58
N GLY A 85 -14.85 -4.88 -16.81
CA GLY A 85 -14.07 -4.42 -17.95
C GLY A 85 -12.84 -5.27 -18.24
N TYR A 86 -12.02 -4.79 -19.17
CA TYR A 86 -10.82 -5.48 -19.62
C TYR A 86 -9.75 -5.58 -18.51
N ARG A 87 -8.78 -6.47 -18.73
CA ARG A 87 -7.62 -6.67 -17.83
C ARG A 87 -6.30 -6.31 -18.51
N PRO A 88 -6.16 -5.10 -19.05
CA PRO A 88 -4.95 -4.67 -19.72
C PRO A 88 -3.82 -4.41 -18.73
N ALA A 89 -2.60 -4.22 -19.23
CA ALA A 89 -1.51 -3.67 -18.44
C ALA A 89 -1.86 -2.26 -17.93
N GLY A 90 -1.23 -1.83 -16.84
CA GLY A 90 -1.43 -0.49 -16.26
C GLY A 90 -2.41 -0.44 -15.09
N ILE A 91 -2.91 -1.59 -14.64
CA ILE A 91 -3.72 -1.69 -13.42
C ILE A 91 -2.82 -2.22 -12.30
N TYR A 92 -2.62 -1.43 -11.28
CA TYR A 92 -1.73 -1.75 -10.17
C TYR A 92 -2.46 -1.56 -8.83
N SER A 93 -2.10 -2.34 -7.84
CA SER A 93 -2.37 -1.94 -6.47
C SER A 93 -1.46 -0.77 -6.07
N ALA A 94 -1.88 0.04 -5.11
CA ALA A 94 -1.10 1.21 -4.68
C ALA A 94 0.29 0.80 -4.15
N GLY A 95 0.39 -0.31 -3.41
CA GLY A 95 1.67 -0.82 -2.93
C GLY A 95 2.60 -1.29 -4.05
N THR A 96 2.05 -1.89 -5.11
CA THR A 96 2.85 -2.23 -6.31
C THR A 96 3.35 -0.98 -7.01
N ALA A 97 2.47 0.02 -7.20
CA ALA A 97 2.87 1.30 -7.79
C ALA A 97 3.93 2.02 -6.93
N GLN A 98 3.77 1.97 -5.60
CA GLN A 98 4.73 2.51 -4.65
C GLN A 98 6.11 1.85 -4.79
N ARG A 99 6.16 0.53 -4.89
CA ARG A 99 7.40 -0.19 -5.09
C ARG A 99 8.07 0.21 -6.41
N LEU A 100 7.32 0.22 -7.50
CA LEU A 100 7.84 0.59 -8.81
C LEU A 100 8.48 2.00 -8.80
N VAL A 101 7.78 2.98 -8.20
CA VAL A 101 8.28 4.36 -8.14
C VAL A 101 9.47 4.49 -7.20
N ASN A 102 9.36 3.95 -5.97
CA ASN A 102 10.32 4.27 -4.90
C ASN A 102 11.54 3.36 -4.85
N MET A 103 11.41 2.11 -5.28
CA MET A 103 12.49 1.13 -5.22
C MET A 103 13.07 0.80 -6.58
N GLU A 104 12.24 0.76 -7.61
CA GLU A 104 12.66 0.33 -8.94
C GLU A 104 12.91 1.53 -9.90
N GLY A 105 12.48 2.75 -9.52
CA GLY A 105 12.64 3.95 -10.35
C GLY A 105 11.78 3.99 -11.61
N TYR A 106 10.69 3.22 -11.65
CA TYR A 106 9.78 3.18 -12.79
C TYR A 106 8.53 4.02 -12.55
N MET A 107 8.10 4.73 -13.59
CA MET A 107 6.83 5.44 -13.62
C MET A 107 5.72 4.52 -14.16
N PRO A 108 4.76 4.06 -13.33
CA PRO A 108 3.70 3.12 -13.75
C PRO A 108 2.76 3.71 -14.79
N GLY A 109 2.55 5.02 -14.77
CA GLY A 109 1.70 5.73 -15.72
C GLY A 109 1.85 7.24 -15.60
N ARG A 110 1.69 7.95 -16.72
CA ARG A 110 1.76 9.42 -16.76
C ARG A 110 0.42 10.08 -16.45
N GLU A 111 -0.67 9.44 -16.80
CA GLU A 111 -2.03 9.81 -16.43
C GLU A 111 -2.61 8.73 -15.53
N VAL A 112 -3.06 9.11 -14.35
CA VAL A 112 -3.40 8.16 -13.29
C VAL A 112 -4.77 8.46 -12.72
N VAL A 113 -5.53 7.41 -12.48
CA VAL A 113 -6.72 7.43 -11.62
C VAL A 113 -6.47 6.52 -10.44
N ILE A 114 -6.84 6.96 -9.26
CA ILE A 114 -6.71 6.19 -8.02
C ILE A 114 -8.10 5.84 -7.51
N LEU A 115 -8.33 4.56 -7.25
CA LEU A 115 -9.55 4.08 -6.61
C LEU A 115 -9.27 3.76 -5.15
N GLY A 116 -9.92 4.50 -4.27
CA GLY A 116 -9.75 4.44 -2.82
C GLY A 116 -8.97 5.63 -2.26
N SER A 117 -9.52 6.25 -1.22
CA SER A 117 -8.98 7.42 -0.52
C SER A 117 -8.41 7.07 0.86
N GLY A 118 -8.00 5.83 1.07
CA GLY A 118 -7.17 5.47 2.22
C GLY A 118 -5.78 6.13 2.13
N ASP A 119 -5.04 6.17 3.24
CA ASP A 119 -3.76 6.89 3.31
C ASP A 119 -2.78 6.52 2.19
N ILE A 120 -2.68 5.24 1.84
CA ILE A 120 -1.77 4.79 0.77
C ILE A 120 -2.18 5.37 -0.59
N GLY A 121 -3.49 5.40 -0.89
CA GLY A 121 -4.00 6.01 -2.12
C GLY A 121 -3.69 7.50 -2.20
N LEU A 122 -3.94 8.23 -1.10
CA LEU A 122 -3.66 9.68 -1.00
C LEU A 122 -2.16 9.97 -1.16
N ILE A 123 -1.31 9.22 -0.47
CA ILE A 123 0.15 9.39 -0.54
C ILE A 123 0.67 9.10 -1.94
N MET A 124 0.15 8.06 -2.58
CA MET A 124 0.55 7.74 -3.95
C MET A 124 0.07 8.79 -4.96
N ALA A 125 -1.09 9.42 -4.73
CA ALA A 125 -1.53 10.56 -5.53
C ALA A 125 -0.47 11.67 -5.50
N ARG A 126 -0.07 12.11 -4.32
CA ARG A 126 1.00 13.10 -4.14
C ARG A 126 2.33 12.62 -4.72
N ARG A 127 2.74 11.39 -4.40
CA ARG A 127 4.03 10.86 -4.84
C ARG A 127 4.16 10.82 -6.35
N MET A 128 3.17 10.30 -7.05
CA MET A 128 3.17 10.23 -8.50
C MET A 128 3.14 11.61 -9.15
N THR A 129 2.43 12.57 -8.54
CA THR A 129 2.43 13.97 -9.00
C THR A 129 3.82 14.58 -8.90
N LEU A 130 4.53 14.37 -7.79
CA LEU A 130 5.90 14.85 -7.59
C LEU A 130 6.90 14.23 -8.60
N GLU A 131 6.64 13.02 -9.06
CA GLU A 131 7.44 12.36 -10.10
C GLU A 131 7.00 12.72 -11.53
N GLY A 132 6.07 13.67 -11.68
CA GLY A 132 5.65 14.21 -12.98
C GLY A 132 4.45 13.51 -13.63
N ALA A 133 3.73 12.65 -12.92
CA ALA A 133 2.45 12.13 -13.39
C ALA A 133 1.32 13.12 -13.16
N LYS A 134 0.30 13.07 -14.01
CA LYS A 134 -0.96 13.77 -13.80
C LYS A 134 -1.99 12.85 -13.15
N VAL A 135 -2.24 13.03 -11.87
CA VAL A 135 -3.34 12.34 -11.19
C VAL A 135 -4.64 13.06 -11.53
N LYS A 136 -5.51 12.40 -12.28
CA LYS A 136 -6.77 12.98 -12.80
C LYS A 136 -7.84 13.07 -11.72
N VAL A 137 -7.90 12.06 -10.86
CA VAL A 137 -8.91 11.96 -9.81
C VAL A 137 -8.55 10.86 -8.83
N VAL A 138 -8.92 11.06 -7.58
CA VAL A 138 -9.07 10.00 -6.58
C VAL A 138 -10.57 9.74 -6.41
N ALA A 139 -11.02 8.51 -6.64
CA ALA A 139 -12.41 8.10 -6.46
C ALA A 139 -12.55 7.25 -5.20
N GLU A 140 -13.59 7.50 -4.44
CA GLU A 140 -13.89 6.81 -3.17
C GLU A 140 -15.32 6.31 -3.18
N LEU A 141 -15.50 5.04 -2.91
CA LEU A 141 -16.82 4.41 -2.84
C LEU A 141 -17.68 4.99 -1.72
N MET A 142 -17.06 5.29 -0.58
CA MET A 142 -17.75 5.82 0.59
C MET A 142 -18.06 7.32 0.41
N PRO A 143 -19.08 7.86 1.11
CA PRO A 143 -19.35 9.30 1.12
C PRO A 143 -18.34 10.12 1.94
N TYR A 144 -17.27 9.50 2.38
CA TYR A 144 -16.17 10.11 3.12
C TYR A 144 -14.84 9.42 2.80
N SER A 145 -13.74 10.15 2.95
CA SER A 145 -12.39 9.58 2.80
C SER A 145 -12.01 8.75 4.03
N GLY A 146 -11.44 7.57 3.79
CA GLY A 146 -10.90 6.71 4.84
C GLY A 146 -9.50 7.11 5.34
N GLY A 147 -8.85 8.05 4.67
CA GLY A 147 -7.53 8.54 5.03
C GLY A 147 -7.54 9.65 6.08
N LEU A 148 -6.39 9.91 6.68
CA LEU A 148 -6.21 10.99 7.64
C LEU A 148 -6.47 12.35 6.99
N LYS A 149 -7.15 13.25 7.72
CA LYS A 149 -7.49 14.60 7.24
C LYS A 149 -6.26 15.38 6.74
N ARG A 150 -5.13 15.26 7.42
CA ARG A 150 -3.87 15.88 6.97
C ARG A 150 -3.42 15.39 5.60
N ASN A 151 -3.62 14.11 5.29
CA ASN A 151 -3.24 13.54 4.00
C ASN A 151 -4.19 14.00 2.88
N ILE A 152 -5.46 14.26 3.18
CA ILE A 152 -6.38 14.89 2.21
C ILE A 152 -5.83 16.26 1.82
N VAL A 153 -5.44 17.08 2.79
CA VAL A 153 -4.87 18.40 2.52
C VAL A 153 -3.53 18.28 1.77
N GLN A 154 -2.55 17.60 2.36
CA GLN A 154 -1.18 17.56 1.86
C GLN A 154 -0.99 16.73 0.58
N CYS A 155 -1.89 15.81 0.29
CA CYS A 155 -1.76 14.93 -0.86
C CYS A 155 -2.72 15.25 -2.00
N LEU A 156 -3.83 15.90 -1.72
CA LEU A 156 -4.81 16.25 -2.74
C LEU A 156 -4.98 17.76 -2.90
N ASN A 157 -5.34 18.49 -1.82
CA ASN A 157 -5.67 19.90 -1.92
C ASN A 157 -4.46 20.75 -2.35
N ASP A 158 -3.28 20.49 -1.81
CA ASP A 158 -2.03 21.19 -2.16
C ASP A 158 -1.60 20.97 -3.62
N TYR A 159 -2.18 19.99 -4.31
CA TYR A 159 -1.87 19.63 -5.70
C TYR A 159 -3.08 19.73 -6.63
N ASP A 160 -4.19 20.32 -6.19
CA ASP A 160 -5.43 20.44 -6.96
C ASP A 160 -5.95 19.12 -7.54
N ILE A 161 -5.73 18.01 -6.81
CA ILE A 161 -6.18 16.66 -7.23
C ILE A 161 -7.64 16.47 -6.79
N PRO A 162 -8.58 16.25 -7.73
CA PRO A 162 -9.99 16.08 -7.39
C PRO A 162 -10.24 14.78 -6.58
N LEU A 163 -11.03 14.92 -5.50
CA LEU A 163 -11.58 13.77 -4.76
C LEU A 163 -13.07 13.63 -5.09
N LYS A 164 -13.46 12.48 -5.64
CA LYS A 164 -14.86 12.12 -5.88
C LYS A 164 -15.29 11.08 -4.87
N LEU A 165 -16.11 11.50 -3.93
CA LEU A 165 -16.77 10.63 -2.94
C LEU A 165 -18.00 9.98 -3.56
N SER A 166 -18.46 8.85 -3.00
CA SER A 166 -19.58 8.07 -3.53
C SER A 166 -19.42 7.71 -5.01
N HIS A 167 -18.19 7.39 -5.44
CA HIS A 167 -17.90 7.00 -6.81
C HIS A 167 -17.05 5.74 -6.86
N THR A 168 -17.36 4.89 -7.83
CA THR A 168 -16.56 3.68 -8.10
C THR A 168 -16.28 3.50 -9.59
N VAL A 169 -15.32 2.65 -9.91
CA VAL A 169 -15.00 2.26 -11.29
C VAL A 169 -15.96 1.16 -11.72
N VAL A 170 -16.71 1.41 -12.78
CA VAL A 170 -17.69 0.45 -13.34
C VAL A 170 -17.23 -0.16 -14.66
N ASP A 171 -16.20 0.40 -15.28
CA ASP A 171 -15.62 -0.16 -16.51
C ASP A 171 -14.18 0.28 -16.70
N ILE A 172 -13.35 -0.60 -17.28
CA ILE A 172 -11.96 -0.33 -17.65
C ILE A 172 -11.80 -0.57 -19.15
N LYS A 173 -11.33 0.44 -19.86
CA LYS A 173 -11.14 0.45 -21.31
C LYS A 173 -9.68 0.19 -21.67
N GLY A 174 -9.48 -0.45 -22.82
CA GLY A 174 -8.17 -0.78 -23.36
C GLY A 174 -7.89 -2.28 -23.35
N LYS A 175 -7.31 -2.80 -24.44
CA LYS A 175 -6.97 -4.23 -24.56
C LYS A 175 -5.58 -4.55 -24.06
N GLU A 176 -4.58 -3.86 -24.58
CA GLU A 176 -3.17 -4.10 -24.22
C GLU A 176 -2.79 -3.30 -22.95
N ARG A 177 -3.21 -2.04 -22.91
CA ARG A 177 -2.98 -1.14 -21.78
C ARG A 177 -4.25 -0.35 -21.46
N VAL A 178 -4.37 0.12 -20.22
CA VAL A 178 -5.45 1.03 -19.79
C VAL A 178 -5.42 2.29 -20.64
N GLU A 179 -6.53 2.59 -21.30
CA GLU A 179 -6.77 3.79 -22.09
C GLU A 179 -7.78 4.73 -21.42
N GLY A 180 -8.59 4.19 -20.51
CA GLY A 180 -9.58 4.95 -19.77
C GLY A 180 -10.36 4.10 -18.79
N ILE A 181 -11.13 4.78 -17.95
CA ILE A 181 -12.09 4.17 -17.03
C ILE A 181 -13.42 4.90 -17.09
N THR A 182 -14.48 4.23 -16.68
CA THR A 182 -15.77 4.86 -16.40
C THR A 182 -16.02 4.86 -14.90
N LEU A 183 -16.30 6.03 -14.35
CA LEU A 183 -16.75 6.19 -12.97
C LEU A 183 -18.27 6.31 -12.95
N ALA A 184 -18.90 5.72 -11.95
CA ALA A 184 -20.30 5.93 -11.63
C ALA A 184 -20.43 6.44 -10.19
N GLU A 185 -21.42 7.28 -9.97
CA GLU A 185 -21.87 7.65 -8.63
C GLU A 185 -22.62 6.47 -8.02
N VAL A 186 -22.38 6.23 -6.74
CA VAL A 186 -23.01 5.14 -5.99
C VAL A 186 -24.01 5.76 -5.02
N ASP A 187 -25.24 5.27 -5.05
CA ASP A 187 -26.24 5.64 -4.05
C ASP A 187 -25.97 4.94 -2.71
N GLY A 188 -26.63 5.39 -1.64
CA GLY A 188 -26.41 4.87 -0.28
C GLY A 188 -26.78 3.38 -0.08
N LYS A 189 -27.13 2.68 -1.16
CA LYS A 189 -27.47 1.24 -1.16
C LYS A 189 -26.38 0.38 -1.80
N GLY A 190 -25.38 0.95 -2.44
CA GLY A 190 -24.24 0.29 -3.10
C GLY A 190 -24.44 0.01 -4.57
#